data_205a447c6f12532dd04ed5e9ddc8e901
#
_entry.id   205a447c6f12532dd04ed5e9ddc8e901
#
_cell.length_a   1.000
_cell.length_b   1.000
_cell.length_c   1.000
_cell.angle_alpha   90.00
_cell.angle_beta   90.00
_cell.angle_gamma   90.00
#
_symmetry.space_group_name_H-M   'P 1'
#
loop_
_entity.id
_entity.type
_entity.pdbx_description
1 polymer ?
#
loop_
_entity_poly.entity_id
_entity_poly.type
_entity_poly.pdbx_seq_one_letter_code
_entity_poly.pdbx_strand_id
1 'polypeptide(L)'
;MTNDFIYTTYIKTTPEKVWAAITNPEFARQYWGNHTNISDWKKGSEWKHSPDEGKNIKMIGKVLESTPPKRLVITWASPDNRADESQVAFDIAMVEGMVRLDVVHSKLSADMAKGISFGWPLVLSSMKSFLETGKAIDIMAIKGGCGSAKGQAA
;
A
#
# COMPACT_ATOMS: atom_id res chain seq x y z
N MET A 1 -15.24 -19.02 2.84
CA MET A 1 -15.67 -17.65 2.53
C MET A 1 -14.52 -16.69 2.74
N THR A 2 -14.13 -15.96 1.72
CA THR A 2 -13.06 -14.98 1.83
C THR A 2 -13.66 -13.62 2.17
N ASN A 3 -13.00 -12.91 3.08
CA ASN A 3 -13.38 -11.55 3.42
C ASN A 3 -12.42 -10.62 2.69
N ASP A 4 -12.92 -9.95 1.66
CA ASP A 4 -12.12 -8.97 0.95
C ASP A 4 -12.28 -7.61 1.62
N PHE A 5 -11.17 -6.90 1.69
CA PHE A 5 -11.17 -5.50 2.11
C PHE A 5 -11.08 -4.64 0.86
N ILE A 6 -12.04 -3.76 0.67
CA ILE A 6 -12.10 -2.88 -0.49
C ILE A 6 -12.08 -1.45 -0.01
N TYR A 7 -11.15 -0.66 -0.56
CA TYR A 7 -11.06 0.76 -0.26
C TYR A 7 -10.94 1.54 -1.57
N THR A 8 -11.84 2.48 -1.77
CA THR A 8 -11.84 3.34 -2.95
C THR A 8 -11.63 4.78 -2.51
N THR A 9 -10.72 5.48 -3.20
CA THR A 9 -10.49 6.90 -2.96
C THR A 9 -10.34 7.63 -4.29
N TYR A 10 -10.67 8.91 -4.28
CA TYR A 10 -10.56 9.78 -5.45
C TYR A 10 -9.51 10.84 -5.16
N ILE A 11 -8.55 10.99 -6.07
CA ILE A 11 -7.38 11.85 -5.86
C ILE A 11 -7.25 12.79 -7.06
N LYS A 12 -7.09 14.08 -6.79
CA LYS A 12 -6.84 15.08 -7.85
C LYS A 12 -5.38 14.96 -8.28
N THR A 13 -5.12 14.07 -9.20
CA THR A 13 -3.79 13.78 -9.71
C THR A 13 -3.90 13.01 -11.03
N THR A 14 -2.79 12.44 -11.50
CA THR A 14 -2.76 11.64 -12.71
C THR A 14 -2.50 10.18 -12.38
N PRO A 15 -2.90 9.24 -13.25
CA PRO A 15 -2.60 7.82 -13.05
C PRO A 15 -1.10 7.54 -12.90
N GLU A 16 -0.27 8.26 -13.68
CA GLU A 16 1.18 8.11 -13.61
C GLU A 16 1.73 8.47 -12.24
N LYS A 17 1.18 9.51 -11.61
CA LYS A 17 1.62 9.91 -10.27
C LYS A 17 1.19 8.92 -9.19
N VAL A 18 -0.01 8.35 -9.33
CA VAL A 18 -0.45 7.29 -8.41
C VAL A 18 0.42 6.05 -8.58
N TRP A 19 0.71 5.67 -9.83
CA TRP A 19 1.61 4.55 -10.10
C TRP A 19 2.98 4.79 -9.47
N ALA A 20 3.53 5.99 -9.66
CA ALA A 20 4.82 6.36 -9.08
C ALA A 20 4.77 6.37 -7.55
N ALA A 21 3.65 6.81 -6.96
CA ALA A 21 3.51 6.82 -5.51
C ALA A 21 3.60 5.40 -4.93
N ILE A 22 3.09 4.41 -5.66
CA ILE A 22 3.14 3.01 -5.21
C ILE A 22 4.52 2.40 -5.48
N THR A 23 5.10 2.66 -6.64
CA THR A 23 6.26 1.92 -7.14
C THR A 23 7.61 2.64 -7.00
N ASN A 24 7.61 3.96 -6.87
CA ASN A 24 8.84 4.73 -6.74
C ASN A 24 9.17 4.93 -5.26
N PRO A 25 10.36 4.46 -4.79
CA PRO A 25 10.71 4.56 -3.38
C PRO A 25 10.70 5.98 -2.83
N GLU A 26 11.13 6.96 -3.62
CA GLU A 26 11.15 8.34 -3.16
C GLU A 26 9.75 8.90 -2.89
N PHE A 27 8.76 8.48 -3.70
CA PHE A 27 7.39 8.88 -3.48
C PHE A 27 6.80 8.16 -2.27
N ALA A 28 6.99 6.86 -2.19
CA ALA A 28 6.47 6.07 -1.07
C ALA A 28 7.00 6.58 0.27
N ARG A 29 8.27 6.93 0.32
CA ARG A 29 8.90 7.44 1.54
C ARG A 29 8.20 8.69 2.06
N GLN A 30 7.67 9.52 1.18
CA GLN A 30 7.05 10.78 1.56
C GLN A 30 5.74 10.58 2.33
N TYR A 31 4.95 9.58 1.97
CA TYR A 31 3.62 9.43 2.56
C TYR A 31 3.45 8.15 3.39
N TRP A 32 4.36 7.20 3.30
CA TRP A 32 4.21 5.89 3.95
C TRP A 32 5.12 5.75 5.18
N GLY A 33 5.26 6.81 5.97
CA GLY A 33 6.01 6.77 7.23
C GLY A 33 7.46 6.34 7.04
N ASN A 34 8.14 6.90 6.04
CA ASN A 34 9.51 6.54 5.66
C ASN A 34 9.68 5.13 5.08
N HIS A 35 8.62 4.38 4.94
CA HIS A 35 8.71 3.06 4.31
C HIS A 35 8.76 3.18 2.80
N THR A 36 9.41 2.23 2.16
CA THR A 36 9.48 2.15 0.70
C THR A 36 9.08 0.77 0.22
N ASN A 37 8.64 0.72 -1.02
CA ASN A 37 8.36 -0.53 -1.72
C ASN A 37 9.49 -0.74 -2.73
N ILE A 38 10.10 -1.90 -2.70
CA ILE A 38 11.30 -2.20 -3.49
C ILE A 38 11.01 -3.37 -4.42
N SER A 39 11.09 -3.12 -5.73
CA SER A 39 10.90 -4.13 -6.78
C SER A 39 11.29 -3.52 -8.11
N ASP A 40 11.46 -4.35 -9.14
CA ASP A 40 11.51 -3.86 -10.52
C ASP A 40 10.12 -3.80 -11.15
N TRP A 41 9.09 -4.24 -10.42
CA TRP A 41 7.67 -4.18 -10.76
C TRP A 41 7.28 -4.88 -12.05
N LYS A 42 8.05 -5.89 -12.44
CA LYS A 42 7.70 -6.75 -13.56
C LYS A 42 7.00 -8.00 -13.05
N LYS A 43 6.10 -8.53 -13.86
CA LYS A 43 5.42 -9.78 -13.51
C LYS A 43 6.44 -10.86 -13.15
N GLY A 44 6.23 -11.49 -12.01
CA GLY A 44 7.10 -12.55 -11.49
C GLY A 44 8.20 -12.05 -10.56
N SER A 45 8.43 -10.74 -10.50
CA SER A 45 9.45 -10.17 -9.62
C SER A 45 9.02 -10.20 -8.16
N GLU A 46 9.99 -10.27 -7.27
CA GLU A 46 9.73 -10.05 -5.85
C GLU A 46 9.53 -8.57 -5.56
N TRP A 47 8.77 -8.28 -4.53
CA TRP A 47 8.68 -6.95 -3.97
C TRP A 47 8.84 -7.03 -2.46
N LYS A 48 9.32 -5.95 -1.86
CA LYS A 48 9.56 -5.86 -0.42
C LYS A 48 9.12 -4.50 0.10
N HIS A 49 8.60 -4.49 1.31
CA HIS A 49 8.23 -3.26 2.00
C HIS A 49 9.17 -3.08 3.20
N SER A 50 9.85 -1.95 3.26
CA SER A 50 10.93 -1.76 4.22
C SER A 50 10.98 -0.33 4.75
N PRO A 51 11.25 -0.13 6.06
CA PRO A 51 11.45 1.20 6.63
C PRO A 51 12.87 1.75 6.41
N ASP A 52 13.80 0.92 5.94
CA ASP A 52 15.22 1.26 5.91
C ASP A 52 15.94 0.68 4.69
N GLU A 53 15.33 0.86 3.55
CA GLU A 53 15.92 0.53 2.24
C GLU A 53 16.29 -0.95 2.10
N GLY A 54 15.53 -1.82 2.74
CA GLY A 54 15.71 -3.26 2.59
C GLY A 54 16.52 -3.93 3.68
N LYS A 55 17.00 -3.18 4.66
CA LYS A 55 17.72 -3.79 5.79
C LYS A 55 16.78 -4.59 6.67
N ASN A 56 15.59 -4.05 6.91
CA ASN A 56 14.53 -4.76 7.61
C ASN A 56 13.34 -4.86 6.68
N ILE A 57 12.78 -6.05 6.56
CA ILE A 57 11.65 -6.30 5.67
C ILE A 57 10.39 -6.51 6.52
N LYS A 58 9.37 -5.71 6.26
CA LYS A 58 8.10 -5.80 6.97
C LYS A 58 7.07 -6.66 6.23
N MET A 59 7.04 -6.53 4.91
CA MET A 59 6.16 -7.34 4.07
C MET A 59 6.93 -7.76 2.83
N ILE A 60 6.50 -8.87 2.25
CA ILE A 60 7.15 -9.45 1.08
C ILE A 60 6.10 -10.11 0.20
N GLY A 61 6.39 -10.19 -1.08
CA GLY A 61 5.52 -10.89 -2.02
C GLY A 61 6.08 -10.91 -3.42
N LYS A 62 5.20 -11.22 -4.37
CA LYS A 62 5.52 -11.26 -5.78
C LYS A 62 4.54 -10.41 -6.57
N VAL A 63 5.01 -9.91 -7.70
CA VAL A 63 4.18 -9.19 -8.66
C VAL A 63 3.49 -10.22 -9.53
N LEU A 64 2.17 -10.27 -9.45
CA LEU A 64 1.35 -11.20 -10.24
C LEU A 64 0.93 -10.58 -11.56
N GLU A 65 0.70 -9.27 -11.56
CA GLU A 65 0.27 -8.54 -12.75
C GLU A 65 0.79 -7.11 -12.66
N SER A 66 1.30 -6.59 -13.78
CA SER A 66 1.80 -5.22 -13.84
C SER A 66 1.46 -4.60 -15.19
N THR A 67 0.52 -3.68 -15.18
CA THR A 67 0.05 -2.95 -16.37
C THR A 67 0.07 -1.46 -16.06
N PRO A 68 1.26 -0.82 -16.11
CA PRO A 68 1.37 0.61 -15.79
C PRO A 68 0.56 1.47 -16.75
N PRO A 69 -0.04 2.54 -16.29
CA PRO A 69 -0.27 2.93 -14.91
C PRO A 69 -1.65 2.51 -14.39
N LYS A 70 -2.20 1.40 -14.89
CA LYS A 70 -3.61 1.04 -14.70
C LYS A 70 -3.85 -0.01 -13.63
N ARG A 71 -2.98 -1.00 -13.52
CA ARG A 71 -3.25 -2.12 -12.63
C ARG A 71 -1.97 -2.78 -12.14
N LEU A 72 -1.92 -3.03 -10.84
CA LEU A 72 -0.83 -3.77 -10.20
C LEU A 72 -1.46 -4.78 -9.24
N VAL A 73 -1.06 -6.04 -9.36
CA VAL A 73 -1.50 -7.09 -8.43
C VAL A 73 -0.27 -7.72 -7.82
N ILE A 74 -0.22 -7.77 -6.49
CA ILE A 74 0.90 -8.33 -5.75
C ILE A 74 0.39 -9.31 -4.69
N THR A 75 1.23 -10.27 -4.32
CA THR A 75 0.98 -11.05 -3.11
C THR A 75 1.55 -10.29 -1.91
N TRP A 76 1.08 -10.63 -0.71
CA TRP A 76 1.36 -9.85 0.48
C TRP A 76 1.42 -10.79 1.68
N ALA A 77 2.59 -10.90 2.28
CA ALA A 77 2.78 -11.75 3.45
C ALA A 77 3.85 -11.17 4.38
N SER A 78 3.80 -11.54 5.63
CA SER A 78 4.89 -11.26 6.57
C SER A 78 6.06 -12.19 6.24
N PRO A 79 7.30 -11.70 6.29
CA PRO A 79 8.47 -12.57 6.13
C PRO A 79 8.50 -13.73 7.14
N ASP A 80 7.93 -13.49 8.32
CA ASP A 80 7.92 -14.48 9.40
C ASP A 80 6.79 -15.49 9.26
N ASN A 81 5.82 -15.22 8.40
CA ASN A 81 4.68 -16.12 8.19
C ASN A 81 4.24 -16.07 6.72
N ARG A 82 5.07 -16.62 5.86
CA ARG A 82 4.80 -16.62 4.42
C ARG A 82 3.61 -17.49 4.02
N ALA A 83 3.22 -18.40 4.91
CA ALA A 83 2.04 -19.24 4.66
C ALA A 83 0.74 -18.44 4.73
N ASP A 84 0.73 -17.32 5.45
CA ASP A 84 -0.41 -16.42 5.52
C ASP A 84 -0.32 -15.37 4.39
N GLU A 85 -0.31 -15.85 3.16
CA GLU A 85 -0.19 -15.00 1.98
C GLU A 85 -1.55 -14.50 1.54
N SER A 86 -1.65 -13.20 1.35
CA SER A 86 -2.83 -12.53 0.81
C SER A 86 -2.50 -11.88 -0.52
N GLN A 87 -3.45 -11.17 -1.10
CA GLN A 87 -3.28 -10.58 -2.42
C GLN A 87 -3.86 -9.17 -2.43
N VAL A 88 -3.11 -8.23 -3.01
CA VAL A 88 -3.52 -6.84 -3.14
C VAL A 88 -3.59 -6.47 -4.61
N ALA A 89 -4.71 -5.92 -5.04
CA ALA A 89 -4.87 -5.35 -6.38
C ALA A 89 -5.06 -3.85 -6.26
N PHE A 90 -4.30 -3.11 -7.05
CA PHE A 90 -4.45 -1.67 -7.22
C PHE A 90 -5.01 -1.43 -8.61
N ASP A 91 -6.19 -0.83 -8.70
CA ASP A 91 -6.79 -0.42 -9.97
C ASP A 91 -6.85 1.09 -10.02
N ILE A 92 -6.33 1.68 -11.10
CA ILE A 92 -6.14 3.11 -11.26
C ILE A 92 -6.86 3.55 -12.54
N ALA A 93 -7.83 4.43 -12.41
CA ALA A 93 -8.61 4.90 -13.56
C ALA A 93 -8.88 6.40 -13.44
N MET A 94 -9.06 7.06 -14.59
CA MET A 94 -9.51 8.46 -14.62
C MET A 94 -11.04 8.48 -14.56
N VAL A 95 -11.57 9.31 -13.68
CA VAL A 95 -13.01 9.52 -13.52
C VAL A 95 -13.24 11.01 -13.27
N GLU A 96 -13.94 11.68 -14.17
CA GLU A 96 -14.30 13.09 -14.01
C GLU A 96 -13.11 13.99 -13.66
N GLY A 97 -11.99 13.79 -14.32
CA GLY A 97 -10.79 14.60 -14.12
C GLY A 97 -9.99 14.27 -12.87
N MET A 98 -10.37 13.23 -12.17
CA MET A 98 -9.64 12.73 -11.00
C MET A 98 -9.22 11.30 -11.22
N VAL A 99 -8.28 10.82 -10.42
CA VAL A 99 -7.97 9.40 -10.36
C VAL A 99 -8.87 8.72 -9.35
N ARG A 100 -9.51 7.66 -9.76
CA ARG A 100 -10.12 6.70 -8.84
C ARG A 100 -9.12 5.59 -8.59
N LEU A 101 -8.75 5.39 -7.33
CA LEU A 101 -7.87 4.31 -6.91
C LEU A 101 -8.68 3.32 -6.08
N ASP A 102 -8.75 2.08 -6.57
CA ASP A 102 -9.34 0.97 -5.81
C ASP A 102 -8.22 0.09 -5.29
N VAL A 103 -8.23 -0.19 -3.99
CA VAL A 103 -7.35 -1.17 -3.38
C VAL A 103 -8.22 -2.33 -2.89
N VAL A 104 -7.97 -3.50 -3.44
CA VAL A 104 -8.69 -4.72 -3.05
C VAL A 104 -7.69 -5.68 -2.43
N HIS A 105 -7.83 -5.92 -1.13
CA HIS A 105 -6.97 -6.84 -0.40
C HIS A 105 -7.79 -8.09 -0.10
N SER A 106 -7.42 -9.19 -0.73
CA SER A 106 -8.18 -10.44 -0.70
C SER A 106 -7.37 -11.58 -0.12
N LYS A 107 -8.00 -12.73 0.07
CA LYS A 107 -7.38 -13.93 0.65
C LYS A 107 -6.81 -13.65 2.04
N LEU A 108 -7.54 -12.86 2.81
CA LEU A 108 -7.10 -12.42 4.13
C LEU A 108 -7.45 -13.43 5.22
N SER A 109 -6.48 -13.71 6.09
CA SER A 109 -6.78 -14.33 7.37
C SER A 109 -7.47 -13.31 8.27
N ALA A 110 -8.12 -13.77 9.32
CA ALA A 110 -8.79 -12.88 10.27
C ALA A 110 -7.80 -11.91 10.93
N ASP A 111 -6.61 -12.41 11.26
CA ASP A 111 -5.59 -11.58 11.89
C ASP A 111 -5.08 -10.49 10.94
N MET A 112 -4.80 -10.86 9.70
CA MET A 112 -4.33 -9.89 8.72
C MET A 112 -5.40 -8.86 8.39
N ALA A 113 -6.64 -9.30 8.23
CA ALA A 113 -7.76 -8.40 7.93
C ALA A 113 -7.89 -7.29 8.96
N LYS A 114 -7.67 -7.62 10.22
CA LYS A 114 -7.76 -6.65 11.31
C LYS A 114 -6.72 -5.55 11.16
N GLY A 115 -5.48 -5.92 10.89
CA GLY A 115 -4.40 -4.95 10.73
C GLY A 115 -4.58 -4.06 9.51
N ILE A 116 -4.87 -4.64 8.36
CA ILE A 116 -4.95 -3.85 7.12
C ILE A 116 -6.18 -2.96 7.07
N SER A 117 -7.22 -3.28 7.84
CA SER A 117 -8.43 -2.46 7.89
C SER A 117 -8.18 -1.08 8.51
N PHE A 118 -7.19 -0.96 9.36
CA PHE A 118 -6.75 0.33 9.90
C PHE A 118 -5.61 0.91 9.09
N GLY A 119 -4.74 0.07 8.54
CA GLY A 119 -3.56 0.51 7.82
C GLY A 119 -3.87 1.18 6.49
N TRP A 120 -4.67 0.56 5.64
CA TRP A 120 -4.96 1.11 4.32
C TRP A 120 -5.61 2.49 4.36
N PRO A 121 -6.67 2.73 5.15
CA PRO A 121 -7.27 4.07 5.19
C PRO A 121 -6.27 5.15 5.61
N LEU A 122 -5.41 4.85 6.57
CA LEU A 122 -4.40 5.81 7.04
C LEU A 122 -3.37 6.10 5.95
N VAL A 123 -2.80 5.06 5.37
CA VAL A 123 -1.77 5.20 4.33
C VAL A 123 -2.31 5.88 3.09
N LEU A 124 -3.50 5.49 2.64
CA LEU A 124 -4.08 6.06 1.42
C LEU A 124 -4.59 7.49 1.63
N SER A 125 -5.00 7.84 2.84
CA SER A 125 -5.29 9.24 3.17
C SER A 125 -4.04 10.09 3.11
N SER A 126 -2.91 9.56 3.58
CA SER A 126 -1.62 10.22 3.49
C SER A 126 -1.15 10.37 2.04
N MET A 127 -1.31 9.32 1.24
CA MET A 127 -1.01 9.39 -0.20
C MET A 127 -1.83 10.48 -0.89
N LYS A 128 -3.13 10.50 -0.63
CA LYS A 128 -4.04 11.49 -1.22
C LYS A 128 -3.60 12.90 -0.85
N SER A 129 -3.35 13.15 0.43
CA SER A 129 -2.88 14.45 0.89
C SER A 129 -1.59 14.85 0.18
N PHE A 130 -0.63 13.94 0.13
CA PHE A 130 0.66 14.21 -0.51
C PHE A 130 0.51 14.52 -2.00
N LEU A 131 -0.26 13.72 -2.72
CA LEU A 131 -0.42 13.93 -4.17
C LEU A 131 -1.23 15.18 -4.51
N GLU A 132 -2.15 15.60 -3.65
CA GLU A 132 -2.98 16.79 -3.90
C GLU A 132 -2.35 18.07 -3.42
N THR A 133 -1.57 18.04 -2.34
CA THR A 133 -1.09 19.26 -1.68
C THR A 133 0.43 19.35 -1.53
N GLY A 134 1.14 18.25 -1.80
CA GLY A 134 2.58 18.17 -1.55
C GLY A 134 2.93 17.85 -0.11
N LYS A 135 1.94 17.70 0.77
CA LYS A 135 2.16 17.42 2.19
C LYS A 135 1.46 16.12 2.59
N ALA A 136 2.23 15.19 3.12
CA ALA A 136 1.70 13.94 3.64
C ALA A 136 1.18 14.12 5.06
N ILE A 137 0.42 13.12 5.51
CA ILE A 137 0.03 13.01 6.92
C ILE A 137 1.16 12.29 7.64
N ASP A 138 1.47 12.72 8.85
CA ASP A 138 2.46 12.01 9.68
C ASP A 138 1.82 10.77 10.28
N ILE A 139 1.80 9.69 9.51
CA ILE A 139 1.13 8.46 9.92
C ILE A 139 1.83 7.78 11.10
N MET A 140 3.12 8.01 11.27
CA MET A 140 3.85 7.44 12.41
C MET A 140 3.47 8.12 13.71
N ALA A 141 3.24 9.43 13.66
CA ALA A 141 2.76 10.16 14.82
C ALA A 141 1.35 9.70 15.22
N ILE A 142 0.48 9.46 14.23
CA ILE A 142 -0.87 8.96 14.48
C ILE A 142 -0.83 7.56 15.10
N LYS A 143 -0.01 6.66 14.54
CA LYS A 143 0.15 5.31 15.09
C LYS A 143 0.72 5.36 16.51
N GLY A 144 1.72 6.19 16.75
CA GLY A 144 2.30 6.36 18.06
C GLY A 144 1.33 7.01 19.02
N GLY A 145 0.54 7.97 18.56
CA GLY A 145 -0.46 8.65 19.36
C GLY A 145 -1.64 7.76 19.75
N CYS A 146 -1.93 6.75 18.95
CA CYS A 146 -2.88 5.71 19.32
C CYS A 146 -2.28 4.78 20.36
N GLY A 147 -1.43 5.27 21.18
CA GLY A 147 -0.68 4.65 22.23
C GLY A 147 -0.79 3.17 22.37
N SER A 148 -1.91 2.76 22.71
CA SER A 148 -2.27 1.38 22.74
C SER A 148 -2.09 0.67 21.41
N ALA A 149 -1.80 1.41 20.38
CA ALA A 149 -1.67 0.84 19.06
C ALA A 149 -0.46 -0.04 18.90
N LYS A 150 0.34 -0.16 19.90
CA LYS A 150 1.44 -1.08 19.84
C LYS A 150 0.90 -2.47 19.58
N GLY A 151 0.24 -2.99 19.28
CA GLY A 151 -0.24 -4.26 18.83
C GLY A 151 -0.85 -4.14 17.48
N GLN A 152 -0.93 -2.95 17.00
CA GLN A 152 -1.63 -2.63 15.80
C GLN A 152 -0.73 -2.05 14.73
N ALA A 153 0.51 -2.34 14.80
CA ALA A 153 1.49 -1.81 13.86
C ALA A 153 1.18 -2.29 12.46
N ALA A 154 0.11 -2.19 11.97
CA ALA A 154 -0.22 -2.62 10.63
C ALA A 154 0.48 -1.75 9.58
#